data_869a8c000bde63e937085691903b7c6c
#
_entry.id   869a8c000bde63e937085691903b7c6c
#
_cell.length_a   1.000
_cell.length_b   1.000
_cell.length_c   1.000
_cell.angle_alpha   90.00
_cell.angle_beta   90.00
_cell.angle_gamma   90.00
#
_symmetry.space_group_name_H-M   'P 1'
#
loop_
_entity.id
_entity.type
_entity.pdbx_description
1 polymer ?
#
loop_
_entity_poly.entity_id
_entity_poly.type
_entity_poly.pdbx_seq_one_letter_code
_entity_poly.pdbx_strand_id
1 'polypeptide(L)'
;MKTYFGLLILISLILPRESYSNEKIAELLKEGGKIIFIRHAIAPGNGDPINFDLFDCSTQRNLNKDGILQSKKIGLFFIKNEIQIDKVFSSEWCRCMYTANIAFNNFEKFSALNSFYDPRFAKNKTKQIKNLKKYINNWNSKKNLVLVTHFVVILEILGIGVSSGELAISDKNFNVLGTLEINN
;
A
#
# COMPACT_ATOMS: atom_id res chain seq x y z
N MET A 1 -36.94 45.35 21.25
CA MET A 1 -36.79 44.14 20.46
C MET A 1 -35.35 43.66 20.59
N LYS A 2 -35.07 42.56 21.32
CA LYS A 2 -33.74 41.98 21.46
C LYS A 2 -33.68 40.75 20.55
N THR A 3 -32.89 40.87 19.48
CA THR A 3 -32.62 39.76 18.54
C THR A 3 -31.54 38.87 19.10
N TYR A 4 -31.88 37.63 19.45
CA TYR A 4 -30.93 36.59 19.84
C TYR A 4 -30.37 35.95 18.58
N PHE A 5 -29.04 36.14 18.33
CA PHE A 5 -28.30 35.44 17.28
C PHE A 5 -27.90 34.09 17.83
N GLY A 6 -28.58 33.04 17.42
CA GLY A 6 -28.23 31.66 17.78
C GLY A 6 -27.01 31.21 17.03
N LEU A 7 -25.89 30.99 17.73
CA LEU A 7 -24.64 30.41 17.20
C LEU A 7 -24.84 28.89 17.03
N LEU A 8 -25.05 28.43 15.82
CA LEU A 8 -25.05 27.01 15.46
C LEU A 8 -23.62 26.49 15.48
N ILE A 9 -23.25 25.78 16.58
CA ILE A 9 -21.98 25.08 16.67
C ILE A 9 -22.13 23.77 15.87
N LEU A 10 -21.49 23.71 14.69
CA LEU A 10 -21.37 22.49 13.90
C LEU A 10 -20.31 21.59 14.58
N ILE A 11 -20.79 20.64 15.40
CA ILE A 11 -19.91 19.60 15.96
C ILE A 11 -19.61 18.61 14.83
N SER A 12 -18.45 18.76 14.21
CA SER A 12 -17.92 17.74 13.33
C SER A 12 -17.56 16.50 14.17
N LEU A 13 -18.34 15.45 14.01
CA LEU A 13 -18.06 14.12 14.55
C LEU A 13 -16.79 13.59 13.88
N ILE A 14 -15.63 13.84 14.48
CA ILE A 14 -14.39 13.13 14.15
C ILE A 14 -14.59 11.70 14.67
N LEU A 15 -15.05 10.81 13.80
CA LEU A 15 -15.08 9.38 14.12
C LEU A 15 -13.62 8.94 14.36
N PRO A 16 -13.28 8.37 15.52
CA PRO A 16 -11.95 7.85 15.75
C PRO A 16 -11.67 6.76 14.72
N ARG A 17 -10.59 6.92 13.96
CA ARG A 17 -10.06 5.86 13.10
C ARG A 17 -9.63 4.74 14.06
N GLU A 18 -10.34 3.61 14.08
CA GLU A 18 -9.95 2.48 14.91
C GLU A 18 -8.55 2.03 14.50
N SER A 19 -7.58 2.28 15.36
CA SER A 19 -6.25 1.68 15.26
C SER A 19 -6.40 0.21 15.63
N TYR A 20 -6.49 -0.66 14.63
CA TYR A 20 -6.45 -2.10 14.87
C TYR A 20 -5.11 -2.46 15.51
N SER A 21 -5.12 -3.20 16.62
CA SER A 21 -3.88 -3.69 17.21
C SER A 21 -3.17 -4.63 16.22
N ASN A 22 -1.84 -4.70 16.28
CA ASN A 22 -1.03 -5.59 15.44
C ASN A 22 -1.51 -7.04 15.51
N GLU A 23 -2.02 -7.47 16.68
CA GLU A 23 -2.56 -8.80 16.91
C GLU A 23 -3.85 -9.05 16.12
N LYS A 24 -4.80 -8.11 16.12
CA LYS A 24 -6.04 -8.24 15.33
C LYS A 24 -5.76 -8.35 13.84
N ILE A 25 -4.82 -7.55 13.32
CA ILE A 25 -4.41 -7.64 11.92
C ILE A 25 -3.72 -8.97 11.63
N ALA A 26 -2.85 -9.46 12.52
CA ALA A 26 -2.21 -10.75 12.34
C ALA A 26 -3.23 -11.89 12.28
N GLU A 27 -4.22 -11.92 13.19
CA GLU A 27 -5.29 -12.92 13.18
C GLU A 27 -6.13 -12.84 11.88
N LEU A 28 -6.52 -11.63 11.46
CA LEU A 28 -7.22 -11.43 10.18
C LEU A 28 -6.42 -12.01 8.99
N LEU A 29 -5.11 -11.81 8.96
CA LEU A 29 -4.25 -12.28 7.88
C LEU A 29 -3.97 -13.79 7.94
N LYS A 30 -4.01 -14.42 9.12
CA LYS A 30 -3.93 -15.88 9.28
C LYS A 30 -5.12 -16.61 8.65
N GLU A 31 -6.30 -15.99 8.63
CA GLU A 31 -7.47 -16.55 7.92
C GLU A 31 -7.22 -16.73 6.42
N GLY A 32 -6.30 -15.91 5.83
CA GLY A 32 -6.00 -15.89 4.41
C GLY A 32 -7.11 -15.30 3.53
N GLY A 33 -6.92 -15.37 2.21
CA GLY A 33 -7.88 -14.85 1.22
C GLY A 33 -8.00 -13.32 1.19
N LYS A 34 -7.06 -12.60 1.80
CA LYS A 34 -7.04 -11.13 1.84
C LYS A 34 -6.11 -10.56 0.77
N ILE A 35 -6.40 -9.33 0.36
CA ILE A 35 -5.54 -8.52 -0.51
C ILE A 35 -4.78 -7.53 0.39
N ILE A 36 -3.45 -7.60 0.35
CA ILE A 36 -2.58 -6.77 1.19
C ILE A 36 -1.82 -5.81 0.29
N PHE A 37 -2.25 -4.57 0.27
CA PHE A 37 -1.51 -3.49 -0.39
C PHE A 37 -0.45 -2.97 0.58
N ILE A 38 0.79 -2.85 0.10
CA ILE A 38 1.89 -2.28 0.86
C ILE A 38 2.43 -1.08 0.07
N ARG A 39 2.33 0.13 0.65
CA ARG A 39 3.08 1.24 0.07
C ARG A 39 4.56 0.95 0.26
N HIS A 40 5.37 1.16 -0.79
CA HIS A 40 6.82 0.99 -0.68
C HIS A 40 7.37 1.64 0.59
N ALA A 41 8.41 1.06 1.18
CA ALA A 41 9.05 1.55 2.39
C ALA A 41 9.67 2.94 2.20
N ILE A 42 10.18 3.53 3.28
CA ILE A 42 10.68 4.90 3.32
C ILE A 42 11.73 5.13 2.23
N ALA A 43 11.37 6.03 1.29
CA ALA A 43 12.21 6.54 0.23
C ALA A 43 12.12 8.07 0.27
N PRO A 44 13.09 8.78 0.82
CA PRO A 44 13.05 10.24 1.03
C PRO A 44 12.84 11.03 -0.26
N GLY A 45 12.20 12.19 -0.14
CA GLY A 45 11.90 13.08 -1.26
C GLY A 45 10.50 12.90 -1.83
N ASN A 46 10.17 13.70 -2.84
CA ASN A 46 8.88 13.71 -3.51
C ASN A 46 9.07 13.55 -5.02
N GLY A 47 8.28 12.66 -5.64
CA GLY A 47 8.42 12.34 -7.06
C GLY A 47 9.71 11.58 -7.41
N ASP A 48 10.00 11.48 -8.69
CA ASP A 48 11.24 10.94 -9.23
C ASP A 48 11.98 12.03 -10.03
N PRO A 49 13.32 11.97 -10.18
CA PRO A 49 14.10 12.94 -10.94
C PRO A 49 13.63 13.12 -12.40
N ILE A 50 13.98 14.23 -13.01
CA ILE A 50 13.55 14.53 -14.39
C ILE A 50 14.10 13.52 -15.40
N ASN A 51 15.29 12.98 -15.13
CA ASN A 51 15.98 11.97 -15.93
C ASN A 51 15.60 10.53 -15.55
N PHE A 52 14.45 10.36 -14.85
CA PHE A 52 13.95 9.04 -14.45
C PHE A 52 13.90 8.06 -15.63
N ASP A 53 14.50 6.90 -15.41
CA ASP A 53 14.37 5.71 -16.26
C ASP A 53 13.88 4.52 -15.39
N LEU A 54 12.84 3.83 -15.86
CA LEU A 54 12.25 2.69 -15.17
C LEU A 54 13.23 1.51 -15.06
N PHE A 55 14.16 1.39 -15.99
CA PHE A 55 15.12 0.28 -16.08
C PHE A 55 16.46 0.59 -15.40
N ASP A 56 16.68 1.83 -14.95
CA ASP A 56 17.89 2.25 -14.25
C ASP A 56 17.57 2.80 -12.86
N CYS A 57 17.83 1.98 -11.84
CA CYS A 57 17.59 2.34 -10.44
C CYS A 57 18.44 3.53 -9.97
N SER A 58 19.55 3.83 -10.62
CA SER A 58 20.41 4.98 -10.24
C SER A 58 19.74 6.32 -10.55
N THR A 59 18.78 6.32 -11.46
CA THR A 59 18.00 7.51 -11.86
C THR A 59 16.72 7.69 -11.03
N GLN A 60 16.44 6.77 -10.11
CA GLN A 60 15.21 6.74 -9.33
C GLN A 60 15.41 7.18 -7.88
N ARG A 61 14.34 7.64 -7.27
CA ARG A 61 14.27 7.80 -5.82
C ARG A 61 14.16 6.43 -5.16
N ASN A 62 15.14 6.08 -4.34
CA ASN A 62 15.28 4.75 -3.74
C ASN A 62 15.11 4.77 -2.21
N LEU A 63 15.04 3.58 -1.61
CA LEU A 63 14.99 3.41 -0.17
C LEU A 63 16.26 3.98 0.49
N ASN A 64 16.10 4.62 1.64
CA ASN A 64 17.21 4.93 2.54
C ASN A 64 17.42 3.78 3.55
N LYS A 65 18.31 3.97 4.53
CA LYS A 65 18.59 2.98 5.59
C LYS A 65 17.35 2.62 6.39
N ASP A 66 16.51 3.61 6.70
CA ASP A 66 15.27 3.39 7.46
C ASP A 66 14.26 2.59 6.63
N GLY A 67 14.16 2.87 5.33
CA GLY A 67 13.31 2.09 4.41
C GLY A 67 13.76 0.63 4.27
N ILE A 68 15.07 0.38 4.27
CA ILE A 68 15.62 -0.97 4.29
C ILE A 68 15.25 -1.68 5.59
N LEU A 69 15.40 -1.01 6.74
CA LEU A 69 15.02 -1.56 8.05
C LEU A 69 13.51 -1.81 8.13
N GLN A 70 12.70 -0.86 7.69
CA GLN A 70 11.24 -1.01 7.63
C GLN A 70 10.82 -2.20 6.78
N SER A 71 11.44 -2.38 5.60
CA SER A 71 11.18 -3.54 4.73
C SER A 71 11.48 -4.87 5.43
N LYS A 72 12.59 -4.95 6.18
CA LYS A 72 12.92 -6.15 7.00
C LYS A 72 11.87 -6.40 8.08
N LYS A 73 11.40 -5.36 8.77
CA LYS A 73 10.36 -5.48 9.81
C LYS A 73 9.04 -5.95 9.21
N ILE A 74 8.67 -5.47 8.01
CA ILE A 74 7.50 -5.98 7.27
C ILE A 74 7.65 -7.51 7.09
N GLY A 75 8.75 -7.98 6.54
CA GLY A 75 8.98 -9.41 6.33
C GLY A 75 8.92 -10.22 7.64
N LEU A 76 9.55 -9.71 8.70
CA LEU A 76 9.54 -10.35 10.03
C LEU A 76 8.11 -10.44 10.61
N PHE A 77 7.26 -9.43 10.37
CA PHE A 77 5.85 -9.49 10.80
C PHE A 77 5.12 -10.68 10.17
N PHE A 78 5.28 -10.92 8.86
CA PHE A 78 4.66 -12.06 8.18
C PHE A 78 5.21 -13.40 8.68
N ILE A 79 6.53 -13.51 8.86
CA ILE A 79 7.18 -14.73 9.33
C ILE A 79 6.76 -15.04 10.78
N LYS A 80 6.88 -14.07 11.68
CA LYS A 80 6.57 -14.23 13.11
C LYS A 80 5.11 -14.66 13.35
N ASN A 81 4.20 -14.18 12.52
CA ASN A 81 2.78 -14.47 12.64
C ASN A 81 2.32 -15.62 11.72
N GLU A 82 3.23 -16.30 11.03
CA GLU A 82 2.93 -17.46 10.15
C GLU A 82 1.89 -17.14 9.07
N ILE A 83 1.89 -15.89 8.57
CA ILE A 83 0.92 -15.42 7.58
C ILE A 83 1.23 -16.04 6.22
N GLN A 84 0.28 -16.83 5.70
CA GLN A 84 0.43 -17.52 4.43
C GLN A 84 0.23 -16.58 3.24
N ILE A 85 1.20 -16.56 2.34
CA ILE A 85 1.19 -15.75 1.11
C ILE A 85 1.11 -16.69 -0.09
N ASP A 86 0.21 -16.38 -1.03
CA ASP A 86 0.10 -17.05 -2.32
C ASP A 86 1.12 -16.48 -3.31
N LYS A 87 1.04 -15.17 -3.53
CA LYS A 87 1.91 -14.42 -4.43
C LYS A 87 2.26 -13.04 -3.87
N VAL A 88 3.44 -12.57 -4.27
CA VAL A 88 3.87 -11.19 -4.06
C VAL A 88 4.07 -10.54 -5.41
N PHE A 89 3.35 -9.47 -5.68
CA PHE A 89 3.59 -8.60 -6.83
C PHE A 89 4.19 -7.27 -6.40
N SER A 90 5.02 -6.72 -7.26
CA SER A 90 5.60 -5.40 -7.08
C SER A 90 5.42 -4.53 -8.31
N SER A 91 5.19 -3.24 -8.08
CA SER A 91 5.45 -2.22 -9.10
C SER A 91 6.88 -2.36 -9.62
N GLU A 92 7.10 -1.96 -10.87
CA GLU A 92 8.41 -1.98 -11.53
C GLU A 92 9.36 -0.87 -11.05
N TRP A 93 8.92 0.06 -10.18
CA TRP A 93 9.77 1.06 -9.54
C TRP A 93 10.73 0.42 -8.54
N CYS A 94 11.99 0.81 -8.56
CA CYS A 94 13.04 0.19 -7.75
C CYS A 94 12.75 0.22 -6.25
N ARG A 95 12.18 1.30 -5.71
CA ARG A 95 11.77 1.36 -4.30
C ARG A 95 10.71 0.32 -3.92
N CYS A 96 9.80 -0.03 -4.85
CA CYS A 96 8.83 -1.10 -4.63
C CYS A 96 9.49 -2.48 -4.72
N MET A 97 10.31 -2.70 -5.75
CA MET A 97 11.06 -3.95 -5.93
C MET A 97 11.99 -4.22 -4.75
N TYR A 98 12.71 -3.21 -4.26
CA TYR A 98 13.56 -3.35 -3.07
C TYR A 98 12.74 -3.67 -1.81
N THR A 99 11.60 -2.99 -1.61
CA THR A 99 10.70 -3.32 -0.50
C THR A 99 10.23 -4.78 -0.58
N ALA A 100 9.76 -5.21 -1.75
CA ALA A 100 9.28 -6.59 -1.97
C ALA A 100 10.40 -7.62 -1.79
N ASN A 101 11.57 -7.37 -2.36
CA ASN A 101 12.71 -8.28 -2.27
C ASN A 101 13.21 -8.44 -0.82
N ILE A 102 13.35 -7.34 -0.08
CA ILE A 102 13.86 -7.37 1.30
C ILE A 102 12.84 -8.04 2.23
N ALA A 103 11.54 -7.78 2.04
CA ALA A 103 10.51 -8.32 2.90
C ALA A 103 10.18 -9.80 2.60
N PHE A 104 10.17 -10.19 1.34
CA PHE A 104 9.62 -11.49 0.90
C PHE A 104 10.58 -12.35 0.09
N ASN A 105 11.73 -11.85 -0.30
CA ASN A 105 12.79 -12.53 -1.09
C ASN A 105 12.35 -13.00 -2.49
N ASN A 106 11.07 -13.14 -2.77
CA ASN A 106 10.52 -13.54 -4.07
C ASN A 106 9.31 -12.70 -4.43
N PHE A 107 9.27 -12.17 -5.64
CA PHE A 107 8.16 -11.38 -6.16
C PHE A 107 8.13 -11.40 -7.69
N GLU A 108 6.96 -11.13 -8.25
CA GLU A 108 6.77 -10.91 -9.69
C GLU A 108 6.51 -9.41 -9.95
N LYS A 109 7.04 -8.87 -11.05
CA LYS A 109 6.73 -7.51 -11.49
C LYS A 109 5.32 -7.45 -12.08
N PHE A 110 4.58 -6.41 -11.71
CA PHE A 110 3.24 -6.19 -12.25
C PHE A 110 3.02 -4.71 -12.54
N SER A 111 3.03 -4.34 -13.82
CA SER A 111 2.93 -2.94 -14.27
C SER A 111 1.63 -2.25 -13.85
N ALA A 112 0.56 -3.01 -13.54
CA ALA A 112 -0.66 -2.45 -12.99
C ALA A 112 -0.51 -1.82 -11.59
N LEU A 113 0.62 -2.08 -10.90
CA LEU A 113 0.98 -1.49 -9.61
C LEU A 113 1.87 -0.25 -9.74
N ASN A 114 2.22 0.16 -10.98
CA ASN A 114 3.11 1.28 -11.25
C ASN A 114 2.48 2.62 -10.82
N SER A 115 3.35 3.59 -10.48
CA SER A 115 2.90 4.93 -10.13
C SER A 115 2.36 5.67 -11.35
N PHE A 116 1.26 6.38 -11.16
CA PHE A 116 0.74 7.38 -12.09
C PHE A 116 0.70 8.78 -11.45
N TYR A 117 1.51 8.99 -10.41
CA TYR A 117 1.62 10.28 -9.71
C TYR A 117 2.21 11.37 -10.61
N ASP A 118 3.28 11.03 -11.32
CA ASP A 118 3.92 11.95 -12.24
C ASP A 118 3.05 12.17 -13.50
N PRO A 119 2.86 13.42 -13.97
CA PRO A 119 2.08 13.72 -15.18
C PRO A 119 2.47 12.91 -16.41
N ARG A 120 3.77 12.54 -16.53
CA ARG A 120 4.28 11.67 -17.62
C ARG A 120 3.56 10.31 -17.67
N PHE A 121 3.09 9.80 -16.53
CA PHE A 121 2.46 8.48 -16.39
C PHE A 121 0.96 8.55 -16.10
N ALA A 122 0.39 9.75 -15.87
CA ALA A 122 -1.02 9.93 -15.50
C ALA A 122 -2.00 9.29 -16.50
N LYS A 123 -1.66 9.28 -17.79
CA LYS A 123 -2.46 8.64 -18.86
C LYS A 123 -2.64 7.13 -18.68
N ASN A 124 -1.76 6.48 -17.92
CA ASN A 124 -1.79 5.03 -17.70
C ASN A 124 -2.81 4.62 -16.63
N LYS A 125 -3.25 5.54 -15.77
CA LYS A 125 -4.11 5.28 -14.59
C LYS A 125 -5.29 4.36 -14.91
N THR A 126 -6.13 4.74 -15.85
CA THR A 126 -7.38 4.00 -16.15
C THR A 126 -7.09 2.56 -16.56
N LYS A 127 -6.10 2.34 -17.43
CA LYS A 127 -5.72 1.00 -17.90
C LYS A 127 -5.11 0.17 -16.75
N GLN A 128 -4.23 0.77 -15.94
CA GLN A 128 -3.58 0.09 -14.81
C GLN A 128 -4.61 -0.36 -13.77
N ILE A 129 -5.50 0.54 -13.34
CA ILE A 129 -6.54 0.22 -12.35
C ILE A 129 -7.50 -0.85 -12.86
N LYS A 130 -7.92 -0.78 -14.13
CA LYS A 130 -8.74 -1.82 -14.76
C LYS A 130 -8.04 -3.19 -14.74
N ASN A 131 -6.76 -3.23 -15.08
CA ASN A 131 -5.98 -4.49 -15.11
C ASN A 131 -5.79 -5.05 -13.71
N LEU A 132 -5.50 -4.19 -12.72
CA LEU A 132 -5.35 -4.59 -11.33
C LEU A 132 -6.65 -5.19 -10.78
N LYS A 133 -7.78 -4.50 -10.97
CA LYS A 133 -9.11 -5.01 -10.58
C LYS A 133 -9.44 -6.34 -11.26
N LYS A 134 -9.17 -6.45 -12.57
CA LYS A 134 -9.39 -7.70 -13.31
C LYS A 134 -8.57 -8.86 -12.73
N TYR A 135 -7.28 -8.61 -12.40
CA TYR A 135 -6.44 -9.63 -11.79
C TYR A 135 -7.00 -10.09 -10.44
N ILE A 136 -7.30 -9.15 -9.54
CA ILE A 136 -7.82 -9.44 -8.20
C ILE A 136 -9.15 -10.20 -8.27
N ASN A 137 -10.06 -9.80 -9.14
CA ASN A 137 -11.36 -10.48 -9.30
C ASN A 137 -11.21 -11.94 -9.75
N ASN A 138 -10.22 -12.22 -10.60
CA ASN A 138 -9.95 -13.58 -11.10
C ASN A 138 -9.04 -14.40 -10.16
N TRP A 139 -8.36 -13.75 -9.21
CA TRP A 139 -7.52 -14.44 -8.25
C TRP A 139 -8.39 -15.26 -7.28
N ASN A 140 -8.02 -16.52 -7.11
CA ASN A 140 -8.75 -17.47 -6.27
C ASN A 140 -7.77 -18.33 -5.47
N SER A 141 -7.36 -17.85 -4.32
CA SER A 141 -6.51 -18.57 -3.38
C SER A 141 -7.03 -18.43 -1.95
N LYS A 142 -6.79 -19.46 -1.13
CA LYS A 142 -7.05 -19.39 0.30
C LYS A 142 -5.95 -18.64 1.07
N LYS A 143 -4.78 -18.42 0.45
CA LYS A 143 -3.68 -17.64 1.01
C LYS A 143 -3.86 -16.16 0.67
N ASN A 144 -3.02 -15.28 1.19
CA ASN A 144 -3.08 -13.85 0.93
C ASN A 144 -2.34 -13.45 -0.34
N LEU A 145 -2.79 -12.38 -0.98
CA LEU A 145 -2.13 -11.73 -2.11
C LEU A 145 -1.45 -10.45 -1.61
N VAL A 146 -0.13 -10.32 -1.84
CA VAL A 146 0.64 -9.13 -1.47
C VAL A 146 0.94 -8.29 -2.70
N LEU A 147 0.68 -6.99 -2.61
CA LEU A 147 0.80 -6.00 -3.69
C LEU A 147 1.64 -4.82 -3.21
N VAL A 148 2.94 -4.81 -3.53
CA VAL A 148 3.84 -3.70 -3.17
C VAL A 148 3.75 -2.60 -4.23
N THR A 149 3.28 -1.42 -3.83
CA THR A 149 2.90 -0.37 -4.76
C THR A 149 3.11 1.04 -4.19
N HIS A 150 2.38 2.02 -4.71
CA HIS A 150 2.51 3.44 -4.42
C HIS A 150 1.24 3.99 -3.75
N PHE A 151 1.39 5.10 -3.01
CA PHE A 151 0.28 5.82 -2.39
C PHE A 151 -0.90 6.04 -3.35
N VAL A 152 -0.62 6.52 -4.57
CA VAL A 152 -1.68 6.87 -5.54
C VAL A 152 -2.49 5.67 -6.01
N VAL A 153 -1.89 4.48 -6.08
CA VAL A 153 -2.59 3.25 -6.46
C VAL A 153 -3.51 2.79 -5.32
N ILE A 154 -3.01 2.84 -4.07
CA ILE A 154 -3.79 2.46 -2.89
C ILE A 154 -4.97 3.42 -2.71
N LEU A 155 -4.71 4.72 -2.80
CA LEU A 155 -5.76 5.75 -2.71
C LEU A 155 -6.84 5.55 -3.79
N GLU A 156 -6.46 5.24 -5.02
CA GLU A 156 -7.40 5.04 -6.13
C GLU A 156 -8.25 3.77 -5.99
N ILE A 157 -7.68 2.70 -5.43
CA ILE A 157 -8.37 1.41 -5.27
C ILE A 157 -9.22 1.38 -4.00
N LEU A 158 -8.67 1.84 -2.88
CA LEU A 158 -9.25 1.67 -1.54
C LEU A 158 -9.84 2.97 -0.97
N GLY A 159 -9.61 4.12 -1.60
CA GLY A 159 -10.08 5.42 -1.10
C GLY A 159 -9.39 5.92 0.16
N ILE A 160 -8.30 5.28 0.60
CA ILE A 160 -7.55 5.65 1.81
C ILE A 160 -6.10 6.01 1.52
N GLY A 161 -5.57 6.96 2.28
CA GLY A 161 -4.14 7.29 2.29
C GLY A 161 -3.39 6.41 3.28
N VAL A 162 -2.17 6.02 2.92
CA VAL A 162 -1.29 5.19 3.75
C VAL A 162 0.12 5.78 3.82
N SER A 163 0.80 5.59 4.95
CA SER A 163 2.20 5.96 5.17
C SER A 163 3.15 5.03 4.41
N SER A 164 4.45 5.40 4.30
CA SER A 164 5.47 4.50 3.73
C SER A 164 5.60 3.24 4.58
N GLY A 165 5.60 2.08 3.94
CA GLY A 165 5.67 0.76 4.59
C GLY A 165 4.37 0.32 5.28
N GLU A 166 3.33 1.15 5.27
CA GLU A 166 2.02 0.78 5.84
C GLU A 166 1.32 -0.23 4.94
N LEU A 167 0.69 -1.22 5.59
CA LEU A 167 -0.16 -2.23 4.98
C LEU A 167 -1.60 -1.74 5.00
N ALA A 168 -2.30 -1.84 3.86
CA ALA A 168 -3.76 -1.70 3.77
C ALA A 168 -4.35 -3.05 3.36
N ILE A 169 -5.20 -3.59 4.19
CA ILE A 169 -5.80 -4.91 4.02
C ILE A 169 -7.23 -4.75 3.49
N SER A 170 -7.58 -5.47 2.44
CA SER A 170 -8.94 -5.49 1.91
C SER A 170 -9.42 -6.90 1.60
N ASP A 171 -10.73 -7.03 1.42
CA ASP A 171 -11.34 -8.16 0.73
C ASP A 171 -11.23 -8.01 -0.81
N LYS A 172 -11.76 -8.98 -1.55
CA LYS A 172 -11.79 -8.96 -3.03
C LYS A 172 -12.71 -7.89 -3.61
N ASN A 173 -13.64 -7.35 -2.82
CA ASN A 173 -14.55 -6.27 -3.21
C ASN A 173 -13.96 -4.88 -2.90
N PHE A 174 -12.68 -4.84 -2.46
CA PHE A 174 -11.96 -3.63 -2.07
C PHE A 174 -12.51 -2.95 -0.82
N ASN A 175 -13.31 -3.64 0.01
CA ASN A 175 -13.68 -3.14 1.32
C ASN A 175 -12.45 -3.19 2.23
N VAL A 176 -12.10 -2.06 2.84
CA VAL A 176 -10.96 -1.97 3.76
C VAL A 176 -11.30 -2.68 5.06
N LEU A 177 -10.49 -3.67 5.43
CA LEU A 177 -10.64 -4.48 6.64
C LEU A 177 -9.75 -3.97 7.78
N GLY A 178 -8.72 -3.20 7.46
CA GLY A 178 -7.82 -2.57 8.42
C GLY A 178 -6.54 -2.07 7.78
N THR A 179 -5.75 -1.32 8.54
CA THR A 179 -4.41 -0.89 8.17
C THR A 179 -3.43 -1.22 9.29
N LEU A 180 -2.16 -1.41 8.93
CA LEU A 180 -1.09 -1.67 9.88
C LEU A 180 0.14 -0.86 9.51
N GLU A 181 0.55 0.04 10.38
CA GLU A 181 1.81 0.75 10.27
C GLU A 181 2.92 -0.04 10.98
N ILE A 182 3.94 -0.41 10.22
CA ILE A 182 5.14 -1.07 10.78
C ILE A 182 6.14 0.02 11.13
N ASN A 183 6.14 0.41 12.39
CA ASN A 183 7.01 1.47 12.92
C ASN A 183 8.47 1.01 13.05
N ASN A 184 9.38 1.99 12.90
CA ASN A 184 10.83 1.81 13.05
C ASN A 184 11.24 1.60 14.51
#